data_5087d9a4b67a7a52ac491167cd4c7a0d
#
_entry.id   5087d9a4b67a7a52ac491167cd4c7a0d
#
_cell.length_a   1.000
_cell.length_b   1.000
_cell.length_c   1.000
_cell.angle_alpha   90.00
_cell.angle_beta   90.00
_cell.angle_gamma   90.00
#
_symmetry.space_group_name_H-M   'P 1'
#
loop_
_entity.id
_entity.type
_entity.pdbx_description
1 polymer ?
#
loop_
_entity_poly.entity_id
_entity_poly.type
_entity_poly.pdbx_seq_one_letter_code
_entity_poly.pdbx_strand_id
1 'polypeptide(L)'
;MTGLHGDAISIIHRTMGEPDVDGQPQESTTTYTVEGCSVQPVTHAGDVLFEQDIILGRWRVIGPKGVILSDLIDGDDTIRWRGKAYRLSSAVQEYMPADGLGSHSELYMMEDHR
;
A
#
# COMPACT_ATOMS: atom_id res chain seq x y z
N MET A 1 21.58 -4.97 -7.67
CA MET A 1 20.59 -5.99 -7.97
C MET A 1 19.50 -5.99 -6.89
N THR A 2 18.30 -6.03 -7.31
CA THR A 2 17.19 -6.10 -6.38
C THR A 2 16.81 -7.54 -6.10
N GLY A 3 16.65 -7.88 -4.84
CA GLY A 3 16.14 -9.17 -4.46
C GLY A 3 14.63 -9.13 -4.33
N LEU A 4 14.10 -10.05 -3.55
CA LEU A 4 12.66 -10.14 -3.33
C LEU A 4 12.08 -8.94 -2.61
N HIS A 5 12.94 -8.15 -1.97
CA HIS A 5 12.50 -7.00 -1.18
C HIS A 5 13.05 -5.70 -1.75
N GLY A 6 13.09 -5.60 -3.07
CA GLY A 6 13.69 -4.46 -3.74
C GLY A 6 12.72 -3.42 -4.23
N ASP A 7 11.43 -3.56 -3.93
CA ASP A 7 10.43 -2.61 -4.40
C ASP A 7 10.29 -1.43 -3.47
N ALA A 8 9.91 -0.30 -4.05
CA ALA A 8 9.57 0.89 -3.28
C ALA A 8 8.14 1.28 -3.61
N ILE A 9 7.39 1.66 -2.59
CA ILE A 9 6.05 2.19 -2.77
C ILE A 9 6.02 3.60 -2.20
N SER A 10 5.16 4.45 -2.77
CA SER A 10 4.95 5.79 -2.25
C SER A 10 3.52 5.88 -1.74
N ILE A 11 3.38 6.43 -0.55
CA ILE A 11 2.08 6.57 0.10
C ILE A 11 1.72 8.03 0.07
N ILE A 12 0.62 8.37 -0.58
CA ILE A 12 0.19 9.75 -0.76
C ILE A 12 -1.04 9.98 0.10
N HIS A 13 -0.89 10.83 1.08
CA HIS A 13 -1.93 11.19 2.02
C HIS A 13 -2.42 12.60 1.71
N ARG A 14 -3.71 12.77 1.50
CA ARG A 14 -4.32 14.06 1.21
C ARG A 14 -5.08 14.55 2.44
N THR A 15 -4.85 15.79 2.79
CA THR A 15 -5.58 16.43 3.88
C THR A 15 -6.19 17.71 3.38
N MET A 16 -7.38 18.00 3.88
CA MET A 16 -8.04 19.28 3.62
C MET A 16 -7.74 20.19 4.79
N GLY A 17 -7.05 21.28 4.51
CA GLY A 17 -6.74 22.26 5.53
C GLY A 17 -7.89 23.26 5.68
N GLU A 18 -7.62 24.31 6.46
CA GLU A 18 -8.59 25.37 6.63
C GLU A 18 -8.78 26.14 5.33
N PRO A 19 -9.97 26.69 5.09
CA PRO A 19 -10.21 27.48 3.91
C PRO A 19 -9.29 28.69 3.83
N ASP A 20 -8.93 29.08 2.63
CA ASP A 20 -8.15 30.29 2.42
C ASP A 20 -9.04 31.53 2.58
N VAL A 21 -8.46 32.69 2.26
CA VAL A 21 -9.18 33.95 2.42
C VAL A 21 -10.43 34.08 1.54
N ASP A 22 -10.48 33.27 0.48
CA ASP A 22 -11.63 33.26 -0.43
C ASP A 22 -12.62 32.15 -0.06
N GLY A 23 -12.42 31.46 1.05
CA GLY A 23 -13.31 30.39 1.47
C GLY A 23 -13.09 29.08 0.73
N GLN A 24 -12.02 28.97 -0.06
CA GLN A 24 -11.73 27.75 -0.79
C GLN A 24 -10.98 26.77 0.09
N PRO A 25 -11.39 25.49 0.12
CA PRO A 25 -10.63 24.51 0.88
C PRO A 25 -9.23 24.36 0.29
N GLN A 26 -8.25 24.25 1.18
CA GLN A 26 -6.88 24.02 0.77
C GLN A 26 -6.55 22.55 0.95
N GLU A 27 -6.15 21.95 -0.14
CA GLU A 27 -5.73 20.55 -0.12
C GLU A 27 -4.21 20.51 -0.04
N SER A 28 -3.71 19.69 0.87
CA SER A 28 -2.28 19.42 0.95
C SER A 28 -2.05 17.93 0.86
N THR A 29 -0.92 17.56 0.31
CA THR A 29 -0.53 16.17 0.20
C THR A 29 0.78 15.94 0.91
N THR A 30 0.89 14.78 1.54
CA THR A 30 2.12 14.32 2.15
C THR A 30 2.47 13.00 1.50
N THR A 31 3.70 12.85 1.09
CA THR A 31 4.15 11.62 0.43
C THR A 31 5.27 10.98 1.24
N TYR A 32 5.10 9.71 1.53
CA TYR A 32 6.12 8.90 2.18
C TYR A 32 6.54 7.81 1.22
N THR A 33 7.85 7.60 1.10
CA THR A 33 8.37 6.51 0.28
C THR A 33 8.92 5.43 1.19
N VAL A 34 8.48 4.20 0.97
CA VAL A 34 8.93 3.05 1.74
C VAL A 34 9.69 2.14 0.78
N GLU A 35 10.97 1.95 1.05
CA GLU A 35 11.81 1.07 0.27
C GLU A 35 11.94 -0.28 0.93
N GLY A 36 12.36 -1.27 0.18
CA GLY A 36 12.59 -2.59 0.72
C GLY A 36 11.33 -3.42 0.86
N CYS A 37 10.28 -3.08 0.12
CA CYS A 37 9.05 -3.85 0.12
C CYS A 37 9.15 -5.02 -0.84
N SER A 38 8.31 -6.03 -0.60
CA SER A 38 8.09 -7.11 -1.54
C SER A 38 6.67 -6.96 -2.08
N VAL A 39 6.54 -6.78 -3.39
CA VAL A 39 5.24 -6.60 -4.04
C VAL A 39 5.02 -7.81 -4.94
N GLN A 40 3.95 -8.53 -4.68
CA GLN A 40 3.66 -9.80 -5.34
C GLN A 40 2.23 -9.81 -5.86
N PRO A 41 1.97 -10.41 -7.03
CA PRO A 41 0.60 -10.53 -7.49
C PRO A 41 -0.16 -11.50 -6.59
N VAL A 42 -1.43 -11.21 -6.40
CA VAL A 42 -2.30 -12.12 -5.66
C VAL A 42 -2.83 -13.15 -6.63
N THR A 43 -2.57 -14.41 -6.32
CA THR A 43 -3.03 -15.51 -7.13
C THR A 43 -3.73 -16.51 -6.24
N HIS A 44 -4.72 -17.18 -6.80
CA HIS A 44 -5.38 -18.28 -6.12
C HIS A 44 -4.86 -19.56 -6.74
N ALA A 45 -3.70 -19.98 -6.29
CA ALA A 45 -3.01 -21.12 -6.87
C ALA A 45 -3.91 -22.34 -6.90
N GLY A 46 -4.03 -22.93 -8.06
CA GLY A 46 -4.81 -24.15 -8.23
C GLY A 46 -6.33 -23.94 -8.30
N ASP A 47 -6.78 -22.73 -8.29
CA ASP A 47 -8.23 -22.46 -8.34
C ASP A 47 -8.56 -21.55 -9.52
N VAL A 48 -9.04 -22.14 -10.58
CA VAL A 48 -9.33 -21.42 -11.80
C VAL A 48 -10.56 -20.53 -11.68
N LEU A 49 -11.35 -20.73 -10.65
CA LEU A 49 -12.55 -19.91 -10.48
C LEU A 49 -12.23 -18.48 -10.12
N PHE A 50 -11.00 -18.22 -9.74
CA PHE A 50 -10.59 -16.90 -9.30
C PHE A 50 -9.68 -16.18 -10.30
N GLU A 51 -9.74 -16.56 -11.55
CA GLU A 51 -8.99 -15.86 -12.59
C GLU A 51 -9.32 -14.38 -12.61
N GLN A 52 -10.56 -14.03 -12.28
CA GLN A 52 -10.96 -12.64 -12.28
C GLN A 52 -10.19 -11.80 -11.28
N ASP A 53 -9.80 -12.39 -10.16
CA ASP A 53 -9.03 -11.66 -9.15
C ASP A 53 -7.64 -11.31 -9.66
N ILE A 54 -7.07 -12.15 -10.48
CA ILE A 54 -5.78 -11.87 -11.10
C ILE A 54 -5.91 -10.70 -12.06
N ILE A 55 -6.99 -10.68 -12.81
CA ILE A 55 -7.24 -9.65 -13.81
C ILE A 55 -7.45 -8.28 -13.16
N LEU A 56 -7.96 -8.25 -11.94
CA LEU A 56 -8.28 -7.00 -11.27
C LEU A 56 -7.06 -6.24 -10.77
N GLY A 57 -5.85 -6.78 -10.96
CA GLY A 57 -4.65 -6.06 -10.57
C GLY A 57 -4.50 -5.92 -9.08
N ARG A 58 -4.76 -6.98 -8.36
CA ARG A 58 -4.57 -7.01 -6.91
C ARG A 58 -3.16 -7.48 -6.59
N TRP A 59 -2.55 -6.78 -5.64
CA TRP A 59 -1.17 -7.05 -5.26
C TRP A 59 -1.06 -7.13 -3.75
N ARG A 60 -0.16 -7.99 -3.29
CA ARG A 60 0.18 -8.11 -1.88
C ARG A 60 1.49 -7.39 -1.65
N VAL A 61 1.52 -6.52 -0.64
CA VAL A 61 2.72 -5.79 -0.28
C VAL A 61 3.16 -6.23 1.11
N ILE A 62 4.41 -6.65 1.20
CA ILE A 62 5.04 -6.99 2.47
C ILE A 62 6.05 -5.90 2.75
N GLY A 63 5.89 -5.21 3.86
CA GLY A 63 6.77 -4.11 4.23
C GLY A 63 8.12 -4.61 4.74
N PRO A 64 9.12 -3.72 4.76
CA PRO A 64 10.42 -4.09 5.26
C PRO A 64 10.42 -4.23 6.78
N LYS A 65 11.40 -4.93 7.29
CA LYS A 65 11.54 -5.12 8.72
C LYS A 65 11.70 -3.75 9.40
N GLY A 66 10.99 -3.57 10.50
CA GLY A 66 11.11 -2.36 11.29
C GLY A 66 10.20 -1.22 10.87
N VAL A 67 9.45 -1.39 9.80
CA VAL A 67 8.52 -0.37 9.34
C VAL A 67 7.09 -0.84 9.61
N ILE A 68 6.33 -0.03 10.31
CA ILE A 68 4.93 -0.33 10.63
C ILE A 68 4.06 0.43 9.65
N LEU A 69 3.61 -0.26 8.61
CA LEU A 69 2.84 0.38 7.55
C LEU A 69 1.51 0.93 8.04
N SER A 70 0.92 0.31 9.04
CA SER A 70 -0.35 0.80 9.58
C SER A 70 -0.22 2.20 10.19
N ASP A 71 0.98 2.61 10.57
CA ASP A 71 1.21 3.96 11.06
C ASP A 71 1.37 4.98 9.93
N LEU A 72 1.58 4.52 8.71
CA LEU A 72 1.86 5.39 7.57
C LEU A 72 0.69 5.49 6.60
N ILE A 73 -0.20 4.52 6.59
CA ILE A 73 -1.24 4.41 5.59
C ILE A 73 -2.62 4.51 6.23
N ASP A 74 -3.41 5.45 5.76
CA ASP A 74 -4.84 5.52 6.09
C ASP A 74 -5.66 4.92 4.95
N GLY A 75 -6.89 4.56 5.22
CA GLY A 75 -7.73 3.85 4.25
C GLY A 75 -7.98 4.61 2.96
N ASP A 76 -7.89 5.94 3.01
CA ASP A 76 -8.15 6.77 1.83
C ASP A 76 -6.89 7.16 1.08
N ASP A 77 -5.74 6.68 1.51
CA ASP A 77 -4.48 7.03 0.87
C ASP A 77 -4.34 6.37 -0.48
N THR A 78 -3.57 7.02 -1.33
CA THR A 78 -3.17 6.45 -2.61
C THR A 78 -1.79 5.84 -2.47
N ILE A 79 -1.62 4.67 -3.03
CA ILE A 79 -0.32 4.00 -3.06
C ILE A 79 0.15 4.04 -4.51
N ARG A 80 1.38 4.52 -4.73
CA ARG A 80 1.97 4.51 -6.06
C ARG A 80 3.08 3.49 -6.11
N TRP A 81 3.06 2.70 -7.17
CA TRP A 81 4.06 1.68 -7.39
C TRP A 81 4.25 1.53 -8.90
N ARG A 82 5.48 1.63 -9.34
CA ARG A 82 5.83 1.51 -10.77
C ARG A 82 4.99 2.42 -11.66
N GLY A 83 4.77 3.65 -11.20
CA GLY A 83 4.06 4.64 -11.98
C GLY A 83 2.56 4.50 -12.04
N LYS A 84 2.00 3.54 -11.31
CA LYS A 84 0.55 3.34 -11.27
C LYS A 84 0.01 3.66 -9.89
N ALA A 85 -1.25 4.05 -9.84
CA ALA A 85 -1.94 4.36 -8.60
C ALA A 85 -2.76 3.16 -8.15
N TYR A 86 -2.70 2.90 -6.86
CA TYR A 86 -3.42 1.81 -6.21
C TYR A 86 -4.11 2.32 -4.98
N ARG A 87 -5.07 1.57 -4.50
CA ARG A 87 -5.76 1.83 -3.23
C ARG A 87 -5.75 0.58 -2.39
N LEU A 88 -5.94 0.74 -1.08
CA LEU A 88 -6.05 -0.41 -0.20
C LEU A 88 -7.29 -1.22 -0.55
N SER A 89 -7.12 -2.52 -0.68
CA SER A 89 -8.26 -3.43 -0.83
C SER A 89 -8.59 -4.15 0.47
N SER A 90 -7.73 -3.99 1.49
CA SER A 90 -7.96 -4.54 2.82
C SER A 90 -7.22 -3.69 3.83
N ALA A 91 -7.54 -3.86 5.10
CA ALA A 91 -6.80 -3.17 6.15
C ALA A 91 -5.36 -3.65 6.18
N VAL A 92 -4.46 -2.78 6.62
CA VAL A 92 -3.06 -3.15 6.83
C VAL A 92 -2.99 -4.08 8.02
N GLN A 93 -2.28 -5.18 7.87
CA GLN A 93 -2.11 -6.18 8.93
C GLN A 93 -0.70 -6.17 9.45
N GLU A 94 -0.57 -6.20 10.77
CA GLU A 94 0.72 -6.26 11.43
C GLU A 94 0.92 -7.65 11.99
N TYR A 95 1.99 -8.30 11.59
CA TYR A 95 2.34 -9.63 12.07
C TYR A 95 3.45 -9.48 13.09
N MET A 96 3.13 -9.75 14.35
CA MET A 96 4.08 -9.59 15.46
C MET A 96 4.15 -10.89 16.24
N PRO A 97 5.00 -11.83 15.82
CA PRO A 97 5.17 -13.07 16.58
C PRO A 97 5.64 -12.80 18.00
N ALA A 98 5.33 -13.73 18.90
CA ALA A 98 5.67 -13.56 20.32
C ALA A 98 7.17 -13.39 20.56
N ASP A 99 8.00 -13.98 19.70
CA ASP A 99 9.45 -13.87 19.83
C ASP A 99 10.02 -12.64 19.16
N GLY A 100 9.17 -11.84 18.49
CA GLY A 100 9.59 -10.64 17.78
C GLY A 100 10.34 -10.90 16.49
N LEU A 101 10.59 -12.14 16.13
CA LEU A 101 11.27 -12.47 14.89
C LEU A 101 10.27 -12.54 13.75
N GLY A 102 10.64 -11.95 12.62
CA GLY A 102 9.77 -11.95 11.46
C GLY A 102 8.60 -10.99 11.51
N SER A 103 8.64 -10.03 12.43
CA SER A 103 7.62 -8.98 12.47
C SER A 103 7.60 -8.21 11.17
N HIS A 104 6.42 -8.01 10.61
CA HIS A 104 6.29 -7.27 9.35
C HIS A 104 4.86 -6.81 9.16
N SER A 105 4.69 -5.86 8.25
CA SER A 105 3.37 -5.39 7.83
C SER A 105 3.01 -6.01 6.50
N GLU A 106 1.73 -6.28 6.30
CA GLU A 106 1.21 -6.73 5.02
C GLU A 106 -0.04 -5.94 4.67
N LEU A 107 -0.18 -5.66 3.39
CA LEU A 107 -1.42 -5.07 2.89
C LEU A 107 -1.72 -5.64 1.52
N TYR A 108 -2.96 -5.48 1.12
CA TYR A 108 -3.39 -5.79 -0.24
C TYR A 108 -3.83 -4.49 -0.88
N MET A 109 -3.37 -4.27 -2.10
CA MET A 109 -3.77 -3.10 -2.87
C MET A 109 -4.29 -3.53 -4.21
N MET A 110 -5.15 -2.71 -4.79
CA MET A 110 -5.67 -2.95 -6.12
C MET A 110 -5.59 -1.69 -6.93
N GLU A 111 -5.47 -1.86 -8.23
CA GLU A 111 -5.31 -0.75 -9.14
C GLU A 111 -6.50 0.19 -9.05
N ASP A 112 -6.21 1.46 -9.00
CA ASP A 112 -7.21 2.51 -8.92
C ASP A 112 -7.40 3.10 -10.31
N HIS A 113 -8.57 2.88 -10.87
CA HIS A 113 -8.88 3.30 -12.23
C HIS A 113 -9.63 4.63 -12.32
N ARG A 114 -9.59 5.41 -11.26
CA ARG A 114 -10.26 6.71 -11.29
C ARG A 114 -9.54 7.73 -12.14
#